data_88df2688922cf18891bd5383a6bf31a9
#
_entry.id   88df2688922cf18891bd5383a6bf31a9
#
_cell.length_a   1.000
_cell.length_b   1.000
_cell.length_c   1.000
_cell.angle_alpha   90.00
_cell.angle_beta   90.00
_cell.angle_gamma   90.00
#
_symmetry.space_group_name_H-M   'P 1'
#
loop_
_entity.id
_entity.type
_entity.pdbx_description
1 polymer ?
#
loop_
_entity_poly.entity_id
_entity_poly.type
_entity_poly.pdbx_seq_one_letter_code
_entity_poly.pdbx_strand_id
1 'polypeptide(L)'
;MQDGLVAVHSRNLDGLYVRPDANLAGYHRVMIDPVRVDVRTQMHAYNRIQAPAVYPEDLARFAKETAASLDDIVAEAFKARGYEVAAAPEPGVLRISASVGELYVYAPDRLSPWRTRNFTRDAGQAVLYLEARDAVSGAVLGRVVHRGIAREVGRINVTDNVSNHFWFDTMFRRWAENCVAEFQAGRPA
;
A
#
# COMPACT_ATOMS: atom_id res chain seq x y z
N MET A 1 5.41 19.69 -12.77
CA MET A 1 4.23 18.87 -12.38
C MET A 1 3.34 18.77 -13.59
N GLN A 2 3.27 17.59 -14.23
CA GLN A 2 2.68 17.47 -15.57
C GLN A 2 1.15 17.19 -15.57
N ASP A 3 0.53 16.95 -14.42
CA ASP A 3 -0.87 16.47 -14.38
C ASP A 3 -1.88 17.48 -13.78
N GLY A 4 -1.47 18.74 -13.55
CA GLY A 4 -2.35 19.76 -12.96
C GLY A 4 -2.78 19.50 -11.52
N LEU A 5 -2.09 18.62 -10.81
CA LEU A 5 -2.32 18.33 -9.40
C LEU A 5 -1.62 19.36 -8.50
N VAL A 6 -2.26 19.73 -7.40
CA VAL A 6 -1.69 20.56 -6.34
C VAL A 6 -1.51 19.76 -5.07
N ALA A 7 -0.44 20.06 -4.32
CA ALA A 7 -0.20 19.44 -3.04
C ALA A 7 -1.22 19.93 -2.01
N VAL A 8 -1.80 19.00 -1.27
CA VAL A 8 -2.77 19.26 -0.20
C VAL A 8 -2.21 18.69 1.10
N HIS A 9 -2.34 19.45 2.18
CA HIS A 9 -1.89 18.97 3.49
C HIS A 9 -2.80 17.86 4.01
N SER A 10 -2.21 16.72 4.36
CA SER A 10 -2.88 15.63 5.09
C SER A 10 -2.13 15.36 6.40
N ARG A 11 -2.87 15.00 7.45
CA ARG A 11 -2.26 14.60 8.72
C ARG A 11 -1.84 13.13 8.75
N ASN A 12 -2.41 12.34 7.83
CA ASN A 12 -2.28 10.88 7.83
C ASN A 12 -1.51 10.32 6.63
N LEU A 13 -1.20 11.17 5.64
CA LEU A 13 -0.50 10.80 4.41
C LEU A 13 0.68 11.74 4.19
N ASP A 14 1.82 11.20 3.75
CA ASP A 14 3.04 12.01 3.54
C ASP A 14 2.93 12.93 2.33
N GLY A 15 2.24 12.48 1.28
CA GLY A 15 1.97 13.26 0.07
C GLY A 15 0.58 13.02 -0.44
N LEU A 16 -0.23 14.06 -0.48
CA LEU A 16 -1.55 14.08 -1.09
C LEU A 16 -1.57 15.17 -2.15
N TYR A 17 -1.91 14.81 -3.37
CA TYR A 17 -2.01 15.71 -4.50
C TYR A 17 -3.39 15.57 -5.11
N VAL A 18 -4.10 16.66 -5.30
CA VAL A 18 -5.47 16.67 -5.82
C VAL A 18 -5.59 17.70 -6.93
N ARG A 19 -6.37 17.41 -7.94
CA ARG A 19 -6.73 18.36 -8.97
C ARG A 19 -7.66 19.42 -8.37
N PRO A 20 -7.39 20.71 -8.50
CA PRO A 20 -8.14 21.76 -7.80
C PRO A 20 -9.64 21.79 -8.13
N ASP A 21 -10.01 21.43 -9.35
CA ASP A 21 -11.37 21.37 -9.86
C ASP A 21 -12.04 19.99 -9.72
N ALA A 22 -11.35 19.02 -9.12
CA ALA A 22 -11.88 17.67 -8.93
C ALA A 22 -12.85 17.60 -7.75
N ASN A 23 -14.05 17.11 -8.02
CA ASN A 23 -15.01 16.74 -6.98
C ASN A 23 -14.93 15.23 -6.69
N LEU A 24 -13.90 14.80 -5.95
CA LEU A 24 -13.73 13.38 -5.58
C LEU A 24 -14.89 12.85 -4.74
N ALA A 25 -15.49 13.70 -3.90
CA ALA A 25 -16.65 13.33 -3.09
C ALA A 25 -17.92 13.06 -3.91
N GLY A 26 -17.97 13.50 -5.16
CA GLY A 26 -19.08 13.23 -6.08
C GLY A 26 -19.06 11.82 -6.69
N TYR A 27 -17.97 11.07 -6.52
CA TYR A 27 -17.88 9.68 -6.97
C TYR A 27 -18.39 8.74 -5.89
N HIS A 28 -19.29 7.84 -6.25
CA HIS A 28 -19.86 6.82 -5.34
C HIS A 28 -19.55 5.39 -5.80
N ARG A 29 -18.92 5.25 -6.95
CA ARG A 29 -18.52 3.98 -7.54
C ARG A 29 -17.04 3.98 -7.84
N VAL A 30 -16.38 2.86 -7.62
CA VAL A 30 -14.94 2.69 -7.88
C VAL A 30 -14.69 1.47 -8.75
N MET A 31 -13.72 1.55 -9.64
CA MET A 31 -13.12 0.43 -10.34
C MET A 31 -11.67 0.33 -9.85
N ILE A 32 -11.30 -0.83 -9.35
CA ILE A 32 -9.99 -1.04 -8.74
C ILE A 32 -9.14 -1.87 -9.70
N ASP A 33 -8.00 -1.32 -10.11
CA ASP A 33 -7.02 -2.04 -10.90
C ASP A 33 -6.24 -3.02 -10.01
N PRO A 34 -5.79 -4.18 -10.53
CA PRO A 34 -4.92 -5.08 -9.79
C PRO A 34 -3.68 -4.37 -9.26
N VAL A 35 -3.39 -4.57 -7.98
CA VAL A 35 -2.25 -3.94 -7.30
C VAL A 35 -0.94 -4.46 -7.87
N ARG A 36 0.02 -3.56 -8.04
CA ARG A 36 1.39 -3.88 -8.46
C ARG A 36 2.32 -3.78 -7.26
N VAL A 37 3.15 -4.80 -7.07
CA VAL A 37 4.11 -4.85 -5.97
C VAL A 37 5.51 -5.02 -6.54
N ASP A 38 6.40 -4.05 -6.25
CA ASP A 38 7.82 -4.11 -6.56
C ASP A 38 8.60 -4.40 -5.28
N VAL A 39 9.06 -5.64 -5.14
CA VAL A 39 9.87 -6.08 -4.01
C VAL A 39 11.33 -5.82 -4.30
N ARG A 40 11.97 -5.01 -3.45
CA ARG A 40 13.40 -4.78 -3.49
C ARG A 40 14.07 -5.40 -2.28
N THR A 41 15.08 -6.21 -2.53
CA THR A 41 15.96 -6.69 -1.45
C THR A 41 17.11 -5.70 -1.29
N GLN A 42 17.12 -4.92 -0.19
CA GLN A 42 18.36 -4.33 0.27
C GLN A 42 19.06 -5.38 1.17
N MET A 43 19.98 -6.12 0.59
CA MET A 43 21.01 -6.77 1.39
C MET A 43 21.91 -5.67 1.95
N HIS A 44 21.70 -5.27 3.19
CA HIS A 44 22.68 -4.44 3.88
C HIS A 44 24.03 -5.14 3.83
N ALA A 45 25.03 -4.48 3.26
CA ALA A 45 26.38 -5.01 3.07
C ALA A 45 27.04 -5.52 4.37
N TYR A 46 26.48 -5.16 5.52
CA TYR A 46 26.99 -5.55 6.85
C TYR A 46 26.66 -6.99 7.24
N ASN A 47 25.66 -7.64 6.61
CA ASN A 47 25.22 -8.99 6.97
C ASN A 47 25.50 -10.07 5.89
N ARG A 48 26.41 -9.81 4.95
CA ARG A 48 26.73 -10.78 3.87
C ARG A 48 27.22 -12.15 4.35
N ILE A 49 27.65 -12.27 5.59
CA ILE A 49 28.23 -13.51 6.12
C ILE A 49 27.18 -14.38 6.84
N GLN A 50 26.03 -13.83 7.24
CA GLN A 50 25.03 -14.55 8.04
C GLN A 50 23.58 -14.44 7.53
N ALA A 51 23.32 -13.66 6.49
CA ALA A 51 21.96 -13.57 5.94
C ALA A 51 21.66 -14.82 5.10
N PRO A 52 20.56 -15.53 5.37
CA PRO A 52 20.11 -16.62 4.50
C PRO A 52 19.89 -16.08 3.08
N ALA A 53 20.24 -16.87 2.08
CA ALA A 53 20.01 -16.51 0.69
C ALA A 53 18.51 -16.33 0.47
N VAL A 54 18.10 -15.14 0.01
CA VAL A 54 16.72 -14.88 -0.42
C VAL A 54 16.62 -15.29 -1.88
N TYR A 55 15.78 -16.27 -2.18
CA TYR A 55 15.63 -16.76 -3.54
C TYR A 55 14.62 -15.90 -4.32
N PRO A 56 14.83 -15.70 -5.63
CA PRO A 56 13.91 -14.94 -6.48
C PRO A 56 12.47 -15.44 -6.43
N GLU A 57 12.28 -16.77 -6.31
CA GLU A 57 10.96 -17.39 -6.21
C GLU A 57 10.23 -17.04 -4.91
N ASP A 58 10.95 -16.91 -3.79
CA ASP A 58 10.36 -16.49 -2.52
C ASP A 58 9.89 -15.03 -2.59
N LEU A 59 10.66 -14.18 -3.25
CA LEU A 59 10.28 -12.78 -3.49
C LEU A 59 9.07 -12.67 -4.40
N ALA A 60 9.03 -13.44 -5.47
CA ALA A 60 7.91 -13.45 -6.41
C ALA A 60 6.62 -13.93 -5.73
N ARG A 61 6.72 -14.97 -4.88
CA ARG A 61 5.60 -15.46 -4.09
C ARG A 61 5.13 -14.39 -3.11
N PHE A 62 6.03 -13.78 -2.35
CA PHE A 62 5.71 -12.72 -1.40
C PHE A 62 5.06 -11.51 -2.09
N ALA A 63 5.58 -11.09 -3.25
CA ALA A 63 4.98 -10.01 -4.04
C ALA A 63 3.54 -10.34 -4.46
N LYS A 64 3.30 -11.58 -4.91
CA LYS A 64 1.97 -12.04 -5.33
C LYS A 64 0.98 -12.10 -4.17
N GLU A 65 1.40 -12.64 -3.03
CA GLU A 65 0.57 -12.72 -1.82
C GLU A 65 0.25 -11.33 -1.27
N THR A 66 1.24 -10.43 -1.25
CA THR A 66 1.06 -9.04 -0.85
C THR A 66 0.11 -8.29 -1.80
N ALA A 67 0.24 -8.49 -3.11
CA ALA A 67 -0.66 -7.87 -4.08
C ALA A 67 -2.10 -8.33 -3.88
N ALA A 68 -2.33 -9.63 -3.71
CA ALA A 68 -3.67 -10.18 -3.49
C ALA A 68 -4.30 -9.65 -2.19
N SER A 69 -3.54 -9.62 -1.08
CA SER A 69 -4.02 -9.08 0.19
C SER A 69 -4.37 -7.59 0.07
N LEU A 70 -3.53 -6.81 -0.62
CA LEU A 70 -3.75 -5.37 -0.78
C LEU A 70 -4.92 -5.06 -1.73
N ASP A 71 -5.16 -5.88 -2.76
CA ASP A 71 -6.36 -5.79 -3.60
C ASP A 71 -7.63 -5.87 -2.76
N ASP A 72 -7.73 -6.88 -1.89
CA ASP A 72 -8.86 -7.06 -0.99
C ASP A 72 -8.98 -5.91 0.02
N ILE A 73 -7.87 -5.48 0.62
CA ILE A 73 -7.83 -4.39 1.59
C ILE A 73 -8.32 -3.07 0.98
N VAL A 74 -7.87 -2.73 -0.23
CA VAL A 74 -8.30 -1.51 -0.92
C VAL A 74 -9.80 -1.59 -1.24
N ALA A 75 -10.27 -2.73 -1.75
CA ALA A 75 -11.69 -2.93 -2.06
C ALA A 75 -12.57 -2.82 -0.80
N GLU A 76 -12.15 -3.44 0.30
CA GLU A 76 -12.84 -3.37 1.59
C GLU A 76 -12.91 -1.94 2.13
N ALA A 77 -11.81 -1.18 2.04
CA ALA A 77 -11.76 0.20 2.52
C ALA A 77 -12.76 1.10 1.77
N PHE A 78 -12.88 0.96 0.45
CA PHE A 78 -13.87 1.71 -0.33
C PHE A 78 -15.31 1.25 -0.02
N LYS A 79 -15.57 -0.07 0.04
CA LYS A 79 -16.89 -0.62 0.40
C LYS A 79 -17.36 -0.17 1.78
N ALA A 80 -16.46 -0.18 2.77
CA ALA A 80 -16.75 0.24 4.14
C ALA A 80 -17.19 1.72 4.24
N ARG A 81 -16.85 2.53 3.22
CA ARG A 81 -17.24 3.93 3.12
C ARG A 81 -18.38 4.17 2.14
N GLY A 82 -19.08 3.10 1.72
CA GLY A 82 -20.28 3.17 0.91
C GLY A 82 -20.06 3.27 -0.60
N TYR A 83 -18.83 3.02 -1.07
CA TYR A 83 -18.58 2.93 -2.50
C TYR A 83 -19.03 1.58 -3.07
N GLU A 84 -19.62 1.59 -4.24
CA GLU A 84 -19.90 0.38 -5.02
C GLU A 84 -18.71 0.06 -5.93
N VAL A 85 -18.35 -1.23 -6.01
CA VAL A 85 -17.27 -1.68 -6.91
C VAL A 85 -17.86 -1.94 -8.30
N ALA A 86 -17.39 -1.19 -9.28
CA ALA A 86 -17.77 -1.34 -10.68
C ALA A 86 -16.80 -2.28 -11.42
N ALA A 87 -17.35 -3.10 -12.31
CA ALA A 87 -16.57 -4.03 -13.13
C ALA A 87 -16.02 -3.40 -14.42
N ALA A 88 -16.56 -2.25 -14.83
CA ALA A 88 -16.21 -1.59 -16.08
C ALA A 88 -16.13 -0.05 -15.90
N PRO A 89 -15.39 0.65 -16.77
CA PRO A 89 -15.36 2.10 -16.78
C PRO A 89 -16.72 2.65 -17.25
N GLU A 90 -17.32 3.49 -16.41
CA GLU A 90 -18.59 4.16 -16.69
C GLU A 90 -18.54 5.60 -16.17
N PRO A 91 -19.43 6.51 -16.63
CA PRO A 91 -19.54 7.84 -16.07
C PRO A 91 -19.80 7.79 -14.55
N GLY A 92 -19.09 8.63 -13.79
CA GLY A 92 -19.20 8.66 -12.33
C GLY A 92 -18.48 7.53 -11.60
N VAL A 93 -17.67 6.73 -12.30
CA VAL A 93 -16.76 5.72 -11.71
C VAL A 93 -15.38 6.32 -11.54
N LEU A 94 -14.82 6.18 -10.36
CA LEU A 94 -13.44 6.53 -10.04
C LEU A 94 -12.56 5.30 -10.24
N ARG A 95 -11.58 5.37 -11.12
CA ARG A 95 -10.60 4.30 -11.31
C ARG A 95 -9.45 4.47 -10.32
N ILE A 96 -9.21 3.46 -9.52
CA ILE A 96 -8.19 3.41 -8.48
C ILE A 96 -7.07 2.46 -8.90
N SER A 97 -5.86 2.98 -8.99
CA SER A 97 -4.65 2.19 -9.25
C SER A 97 -3.72 2.31 -8.04
N ALA A 98 -3.57 1.21 -7.30
CA ALA A 98 -2.66 1.14 -6.17
C ALA A 98 -1.37 0.39 -6.55
N SER A 99 -0.26 0.78 -5.96
CA SER A 99 1.01 0.06 -6.10
C SER A 99 1.89 0.20 -4.87
N VAL A 100 2.72 -0.81 -4.66
CA VAL A 100 3.75 -0.83 -3.62
C VAL A 100 5.10 -0.82 -4.31
N GLY A 101 5.86 0.23 -4.09
CA GLY A 101 7.26 0.31 -4.47
C GLY A 101 8.17 0.18 -3.25
N GLU A 102 9.42 -0.17 -3.48
CA GLU A 102 10.44 -0.23 -2.42
C GLU A 102 9.99 -1.04 -1.19
N LEU A 103 9.38 -2.21 -1.42
CA LEU A 103 8.98 -3.10 -0.33
C LEU A 103 10.22 -3.81 0.23
N TYR A 104 10.55 -3.50 1.50
CA TYR A 104 11.65 -4.12 2.23
C TYR A 104 11.09 -4.97 3.37
N VAL A 105 11.46 -6.25 3.39
CA VAL A 105 11.15 -7.17 4.47
C VAL A 105 12.42 -7.40 5.30
N TYR A 106 12.37 -7.06 6.59
CA TYR A 106 13.56 -7.11 7.46
C TYR A 106 13.83 -8.49 8.07
N ALA A 107 12.83 -9.34 8.14
CA ALA A 107 12.96 -10.70 8.67
C ALA A 107 12.59 -11.71 7.59
N PRO A 108 13.56 -12.24 6.82
CA PRO A 108 13.29 -13.33 5.90
C PRO A 108 12.93 -14.59 6.66
N ASP A 109 11.90 -15.23 6.21
CA ASP A 109 11.25 -16.38 6.79
C ASP A 109 12.02 -17.66 6.51
N ARG A 110 13.08 -17.91 7.27
CA ARG A 110 13.70 -19.24 7.35
C ARG A 110 14.02 -19.58 8.79
N LEU A 111 13.42 -20.66 9.23
CA LEU A 111 13.86 -21.44 10.37
C LEU A 111 15.33 -21.85 10.12
N SER A 112 16.27 -21.03 10.56
CA SER A 112 17.63 -21.50 10.70
C SER A 112 17.62 -22.65 11.69
N PRO A 113 18.27 -23.80 11.41
CA PRO A 113 18.38 -24.91 12.34
C PRO A 113 19.03 -24.50 13.67
N TRP A 114 19.73 -23.40 13.69
CA TRP A 114 20.26 -22.74 14.86
C TRP A 114 19.30 -21.66 15.29
N ARG A 115 18.61 -21.86 16.41
CA ARG A 115 17.64 -20.95 17.04
C ARG A 115 18.22 -19.55 17.31
N THR A 116 18.45 -18.76 16.28
CA THR A 116 18.76 -17.35 16.44
C THR A 116 17.44 -16.61 16.40
N ARG A 117 16.90 -16.23 17.55
CA ARG A 117 15.73 -15.36 17.67
C ARG A 117 16.15 -13.97 17.22
N ASN A 118 15.79 -13.58 16.01
CA ASN A 118 15.94 -12.21 15.54
C ASN A 118 14.81 -11.37 16.13
N PHE A 119 15.17 -10.45 17.00
CA PHE A 119 14.24 -9.49 17.57
C PHE A 119 14.29 -8.20 16.75
N THR A 120 13.34 -8.00 15.86
CA THR A 120 13.15 -6.72 15.16
C THR A 120 11.84 -6.08 15.61
N ARG A 121 11.83 -4.78 15.83
CA ARG A 121 10.60 -4.02 16.11
C ARG A 121 9.80 -3.74 14.86
N ASP A 122 10.45 -3.76 13.71
CA ASP A 122 9.85 -3.46 12.42
C ASP A 122 9.90 -4.71 11.55
N ALA A 123 8.76 -5.14 11.02
CA ALA A 123 8.66 -6.24 10.06
C ALA A 123 9.18 -5.82 8.67
N GLY A 124 9.07 -4.53 8.37
CA GLY A 124 9.55 -3.96 7.11
C GLY A 124 9.02 -2.56 6.85
N GLN A 125 9.29 -2.07 5.65
CA GLN A 125 8.78 -0.79 5.15
C GLN A 125 8.41 -0.89 3.69
N ALA A 126 7.53 0.02 3.25
CA ALA A 126 7.13 0.13 1.86
C ALA A 126 6.84 1.59 1.49
N VAL A 127 6.99 1.93 0.21
CA VAL A 127 6.43 3.16 -0.35
C VAL A 127 5.15 2.80 -1.08
N LEU A 128 4.07 3.40 -0.64
CA LEU A 128 2.72 3.14 -1.11
C LEU A 128 2.28 4.28 -2.03
N TYR A 129 1.74 3.91 -3.18
CA TYR A 129 1.21 4.84 -4.17
C TYR A 129 -0.24 4.49 -4.45
N LEU A 130 -1.08 5.51 -4.56
CA LEU A 130 -2.44 5.36 -5.05
C LEU A 130 -2.75 6.51 -6.00
N GLU A 131 -3.29 6.19 -7.16
CA GLU A 131 -3.75 7.16 -8.13
C GLU A 131 -5.24 6.98 -8.38
N ALA A 132 -5.97 8.09 -8.33
CA ALA A 132 -7.39 8.16 -8.64
C ALA A 132 -7.59 8.90 -9.96
N ARG A 133 -8.31 8.28 -10.90
CA ARG A 133 -8.64 8.82 -12.23
C ARG A 133 -10.15 8.77 -12.46
N ASP A 134 -10.66 9.69 -13.24
CA ASP A 134 -11.97 9.47 -13.85
C ASP A 134 -11.88 8.28 -14.82
N ALA A 135 -12.79 7.32 -14.69
CA ALA A 135 -12.68 6.06 -15.42
C ALA A 135 -12.91 6.20 -16.93
N VAL A 136 -13.63 7.22 -17.36
CA VAL A 136 -13.96 7.43 -18.78
C VAL A 136 -12.92 8.31 -19.45
N SER A 137 -12.63 9.47 -18.88
CA SER A 137 -11.68 10.43 -19.48
C SER A 137 -10.22 10.08 -19.22
N GLY A 138 -9.95 9.25 -18.21
CA GLY A 138 -8.59 8.94 -17.75
C GLY A 138 -7.90 10.10 -17.04
N ALA A 139 -8.59 11.21 -16.80
CA ALA A 139 -8.02 12.38 -16.13
C ALA A 139 -7.60 12.03 -14.71
N VAL A 140 -6.36 12.35 -14.34
CA VAL A 140 -5.87 12.17 -12.97
C VAL A 140 -6.53 13.20 -12.08
N LEU A 141 -7.22 12.74 -11.04
CA LEU A 141 -7.95 13.57 -10.09
C LEU A 141 -7.24 13.66 -8.74
N GLY A 142 -6.53 12.60 -8.35
CA GLY A 142 -5.77 12.57 -7.11
C GLY A 142 -4.62 11.59 -7.14
N ARG A 143 -3.61 11.84 -6.32
CA ARG A 143 -2.46 10.95 -6.13
C ARG A 143 -2.01 10.99 -4.68
N VAL A 144 -1.73 9.81 -4.13
CA VAL A 144 -1.17 9.64 -2.79
C VAL A 144 0.19 9.00 -2.91
N VAL A 145 1.14 9.49 -2.11
CA VAL A 145 2.44 8.84 -1.87
C VAL A 145 2.63 8.78 -0.36
N HIS A 146 2.88 7.59 0.16
CA HIS A 146 3.03 7.40 1.60
C HIS A 146 4.08 6.35 1.91
N ARG A 147 4.94 6.63 2.89
CA ARG A 147 5.89 5.66 3.42
C ARG A 147 5.28 4.94 4.62
N GLY A 148 4.99 3.67 4.43
CA GLY A 148 4.50 2.79 5.48
C GLY A 148 5.64 2.05 6.18
N ILE A 149 5.54 1.90 7.50
CA ILE A 149 6.42 1.06 8.32
C ILE A 149 5.54 0.03 9.02
N ALA A 150 5.76 -1.24 8.71
CA ALA A 150 5.09 -2.36 9.37
C ALA A 150 5.76 -2.58 10.73
N ARG A 151 5.12 -2.11 11.81
CA ARG A 151 5.63 -2.18 13.17
C ARG A 151 4.84 -3.14 14.02
N GLU A 152 5.56 -3.92 14.80
CA GLU A 152 4.97 -4.68 15.89
C GLU A 152 4.61 -3.73 17.04
N VAL A 153 3.32 -3.72 17.41
CA VAL A 153 2.84 -2.93 18.56
C VAL A 153 2.72 -3.85 19.76
N GLY A 154 3.67 -3.76 20.71
CA GLY A 154 3.43 -4.22 22.07
C GLY A 154 4.43 -5.20 22.69
N ARG A 155 5.00 -6.15 22.00
CA ARG A 155 6.03 -7.08 22.56
C ARG A 155 7.01 -7.52 21.49
N ILE A 156 8.27 -7.70 21.92
CA ILE A 156 9.31 -8.32 21.10
C ILE A 156 8.94 -9.80 20.94
N ASN A 157 8.37 -10.17 19.80
CA ASN A 157 8.01 -11.56 19.48
C ASN A 157 8.95 -12.15 18.44
N VAL A 158 8.94 -13.47 18.35
CA VAL A 158 9.65 -14.19 17.29
C VAL A 158 8.97 -13.86 15.97
N THR A 159 9.67 -13.24 15.05
CA THR A 159 9.19 -12.88 13.73
C THR A 159 9.16 -14.16 12.88
N ASP A 160 7.98 -14.54 12.41
CA ASP A 160 7.75 -15.59 11.44
C ASP A 160 6.94 -15.04 10.24
N ASN A 161 6.73 -15.87 9.22
CA ASN A 161 6.01 -15.48 8.01
C ASN A 161 4.59 -14.98 8.29
N VAL A 162 3.90 -15.63 9.18
CA VAL A 162 2.53 -15.29 9.55
C VAL A 162 2.47 -13.93 10.23
N SER A 163 3.42 -13.64 11.12
CA SER A 163 3.49 -12.35 11.81
C SER A 163 3.86 -11.21 10.84
N ASN A 164 4.74 -11.45 9.85
CA ASN A 164 5.09 -10.43 8.87
C ASN A 164 3.90 -10.03 8.01
N HIS A 165 3.14 -10.99 7.47
CA HIS A 165 1.91 -10.68 6.71
C HIS A 165 0.92 -9.89 7.54
N PHE A 166 0.68 -10.27 8.78
CA PHE A 166 -0.22 -9.57 9.68
C PHE A 166 0.15 -8.08 9.87
N TRP A 167 1.43 -7.77 10.08
CA TRP A 167 1.88 -6.40 10.28
C TRP A 167 1.82 -5.56 9.01
N PHE A 168 2.13 -6.15 7.85
CA PHE A 168 1.95 -5.50 6.57
C PHE A 168 0.48 -5.24 6.27
N ASP A 169 -0.40 -6.20 6.49
CA ASP A 169 -1.84 -6.03 6.28
C ASP A 169 -2.42 -4.95 7.19
N THR A 170 -1.97 -4.89 8.46
CA THR A 170 -2.38 -3.84 9.39
C THR A 170 -1.95 -2.45 8.90
N MET A 171 -0.73 -2.33 8.38
CA MET A 171 -0.23 -1.09 7.79
C MET A 171 -1.02 -0.71 6.54
N PHE A 172 -1.29 -1.65 5.65
CA PHE A 172 -2.03 -1.44 4.41
C PHE A 172 -3.50 -1.05 4.66
N ARG A 173 -4.18 -1.68 5.63
CA ARG A 173 -5.56 -1.32 6.01
C ARG A 173 -5.62 0.13 6.48
N ARG A 174 -4.76 0.53 7.38
CA ARG A 174 -4.70 1.91 7.87
C ARG A 174 -4.43 2.91 6.74
N TRP A 175 -3.52 2.58 5.83
CA TRP A 175 -3.21 3.42 4.67
C TRP A 175 -4.42 3.55 3.74
N ALA A 176 -5.07 2.44 3.36
CA ALA A 176 -6.23 2.45 2.48
C ALA A 176 -7.39 3.26 3.09
N GLU A 177 -7.68 3.06 4.37
CA GLU A 177 -8.70 3.83 5.10
C GLU A 177 -8.40 5.33 5.10
N ASN A 178 -7.15 5.73 5.29
CA ASN A 178 -6.73 7.12 5.23
C ASN A 178 -6.92 7.71 3.83
N CYS A 179 -6.56 6.96 2.77
CA CYS A 179 -6.75 7.40 1.39
C CYS A 179 -8.23 7.66 1.08
N VAL A 180 -9.10 6.71 1.44
CA VAL A 180 -10.55 6.84 1.19
C VAL A 180 -11.12 8.01 2.00
N ALA A 181 -10.71 8.18 3.25
CA ALA A 181 -11.15 9.31 4.08
C ALA A 181 -10.79 10.67 3.46
N GLU A 182 -9.57 10.80 2.94
CA GLU A 182 -9.13 12.05 2.29
C GLU A 182 -9.90 12.31 0.97
N PHE A 183 -10.23 11.27 0.21
CA PHE A 183 -11.03 11.43 -1.01
C PHE A 183 -12.47 11.82 -0.71
N GLN A 184 -13.08 11.27 0.35
CA GLN A 184 -14.44 11.64 0.78
C GLN A 184 -14.51 13.04 1.39
N ALA A 185 -13.45 13.50 2.02
CA ALA A 185 -13.43 14.82 2.63
C ALA A 185 -13.64 15.95 1.61
N GLY A 186 -13.52 15.62 0.30
CA GLY A 186 -13.84 16.49 -0.84
C GLY A 186 -13.35 17.89 -0.55
N ARG A 187 -12.07 18.19 -0.70
CA ARG A 187 -11.56 19.50 -0.29
C ARG A 187 -12.00 20.57 -1.25
N PRO A 188 -12.86 21.47 -0.81
CA PRO A 188 -13.01 22.73 -1.52
C PRO A 188 -11.68 23.48 -1.47
N ALA A 189 -11.38 24.17 -2.53
CA ALA A 189 -10.25 25.06 -2.66
C ALA A 189 -10.24 26.12 -1.53
#